data_717df60d7779ffee6f3f481de5acf97c
#
_entry.id   717df60d7779ffee6f3f481de5acf97c
#
_cell.length_a   1.000
_cell.length_b   1.000
_cell.length_c   1.000
_cell.angle_alpha   90.00
_cell.angle_beta   90.00
_cell.angle_gamma   90.00
#
_symmetry.space_group_name_H-M   'P 1'
#
loop_
_entity.id
_entity.type
_entity.pdbx_description
1 polymer ?
#
loop_
_entity_poly.entity_id
_entity_poly.type
_entity_poly.pdbx_seq_one_letter_code
_entity_poly.pdbx_strand_id
1 'polypeptide(L)'
;MPIQLLWGDDSAAMERAIQAVIDKDVDPCWASVNVSRLDGSESGQARQALEEASTPPFGGGARVVLLQRSPFCNACPNELADRFEGALDGIPDSTHLLLCNPAKPDGRLRTTKALMKRVKTGAASERSFKLPAVWDGAGQRQLVERTADELNLKLEAAAVDALIDAIGSDSARLTMELQKLALHADSSGEARISAKAVETLISGQSTNALQVGDALLAGDPGQAIALLDALIDAGEPALRVVATLTGQIRGWLWVLLLEQQGERDVAVIAKAAGIGNPKRIYVMRKQLQGRSPQRCLNLLGRLLDVEAAVKRGAQPGDAFRDGLLG
;
A
#
# COMPACT_ATOMS: atom_id res chain seq x y z
N MET A 1 5.08 -20.66 -17.67
CA MET A 1 4.46 -19.94 -18.82
C MET A 1 5.38 -18.80 -19.20
N PRO A 2 5.75 -18.66 -20.48
CA PRO A 2 6.79 -17.71 -20.89
C PRO A 2 6.36 -16.23 -20.79
N ILE A 3 5.05 -15.92 -20.80
CA ILE A 3 4.57 -14.54 -20.74
C ILE A 3 3.61 -14.38 -19.57
N GLN A 4 3.84 -13.38 -18.72
CA GLN A 4 2.97 -13.06 -17.58
C GLN A 4 2.64 -11.58 -17.57
N LEU A 5 1.35 -11.26 -17.48
CA LEU A 5 0.87 -9.90 -17.25
C LEU A 5 0.52 -9.73 -15.77
N LEU A 6 1.22 -8.82 -15.11
CA LEU A 6 1.05 -8.47 -13.72
C LEU A 6 0.56 -7.03 -13.65
N TRP A 7 -0.57 -6.78 -12.99
CA TRP A 7 -1.10 -5.43 -12.91
C TRP A 7 -1.85 -5.15 -11.61
N GLY A 8 -1.81 -3.90 -11.17
CA GLY A 8 -2.48 -3.46 -9.96
C GLY A 8 -1.65 -2.44 -9.18
N ASP A 9 -2.22 -1.96 -8.10
CA ASP A 9 -1.67 -0.94 -7.22
C ASP A 9 -0.90 -1.50 -6.02
N ASP A 10 -0.98 -2.83 -5.77
CA ASP A 10 -0.16 -3.53 -4.77
C ASP A 10 1.23 -3.86 -5.34
N SER A 11 2.09 -2.85 -5.41
CA SER A 11 3.46 -3.00 -5.93
C SER A 11 4.31 -3.97 -5.10
N ALA A 12 4.08 -4.04 -3.78
CA ALA A 12 4.84 -4.93 -2.90
C ALA A 12 4.49 -6.41 -3.15
N ALA A 13 3.21 -6.75 -3.30
CA ALA A 13 2.81 -8.11 -3.64
C ALA A 13 3.24 -8.48 -5.07
N MET A 14 3.22 -7.52 -6.00
CA MET A 14 3.71 -7.74 -7.36
C MET A 14 5.20 -8.04 -7.36
N GLU A 15 6.02 -7.27 -6.63
CA GLU A 15 7.47 -7.50 -6.54
C GLU A 15 7.80 -8.85 -5.87
N ARG A 16 7.06 -9.24 -4.81
CA ARG A 16 7.21 -10.58 -4.23
C ARG A 16 6.91 -11.69 -5.24
N ALA A 17 5.89 -11.51 -6.07
CA ALA A 17 5.55 -12.49 -7.10
C ALA A 17 6.61 -12.58 -8.20
N ILE A 18 7.23 -11.45 -8.58
CA ILE A 18 8.36 -11.38 -9.51
C ILE A 18 9.56 -12.10 -8.91
N GLN A 19 9.92 -11.78 -7.66
CA GLN A 19 11.06 -12.39 -6.98
C GLN A 19 10.90 -13.91 -6.86
N ALA A 20 9.68 -14.39 -6.55
CA ALA A 20 9.40 -15.81 -6.49
C ALA A 20 9.62 -16.54 -7.83
N VAL A 21 9.37 -15.87 -8.98
CA VAL A 21 9.71 -16.43 -10.31
C VAL A 21 11.21 -16.48 -10.49
N ILE A 22 11.93 -15.43 -10.12
CA ILE A 22 13.39 -15.36 -10.22
C ILE A 22 14.03 -16.45 -9.35
N ASP A 23 13.66 -16.54 -8.08
CA ASP A 23 14.25 -17.49 -7.12
C ASP A 23 13.98 -18.95 -7.51
N LYS A 24 12.85 -19.21 -8.17
CA LYS A 24 12.46 -20.55 -8.58
C LYS A 24 13.15 -21.01 -9.86
N ASP A 25 13.20 -20.14 -10.87
CA ASP A 25 13.46 -20.56 -12.25
C ASP A 25 14.85 -20.10 -12.75
N VAL A 26 15.47 -19.06 -12.13
CA VAL A 26 16.78 -18.55 -12.52
C VAL A 26 17.90 -19.24 -11.75
N ASP A 27 18.93 -19.70 -12.44
CA ASP A 27 20.15 -20.19 -11.79
C ASP A 27 20.88 -19.02 -11.10
N PRO A 28 21.12 -19.07 -9.78
CA PRO A 28 21.80 -18.00 -9.04
C PRO A 28 23.19 -17.64 -9.60
N CYS A 29 23.92 -18.61 -10.16
CA CYS A 29 25.23 -18.37 -10.77
C CYS A 29 25.16 -17.46 -12.00
N TRP A 30 24.01 -17.42 -12.68
CA TRP A 30 23.78 -16.67 -13.91
C TRP A 30 22.78 -15.54 -13.76
N ALA A 31 22.29 -15.27 -12.54
CA ALA A 31 21.25 -14.26 -12.29
C ALA A 31 21.62 -12.86 -12.81
N SER A 32 22.88 -12.45 -12.70
CA SER A 32 23.35 -11.15 -13.19
C SER A 32 23.27 -10.96 -14.72
N VAL A 33 23.20 -12.06 -15.48
CA VAL A 33 23.11 -12.04 -16.95
C VAL A 33 21.70 -12.40 -17.43
N ASN A 34 20.99 -13.24 -16.66
CA ASN A 34 19.68 -13.75 -17.06
C ASN A 34 18.50 -12.97 -16.50
N VAL A 35 18.72 -12.00 -15.60
CA VAL A 35 17.65 -11.14 -15.07
C VAL A 35 17.82 -9.71 -15.57
N SER A 36 16.90 -9.25 -16.40
CA SER A 36 16.84 -7.88 -16.90
C SER A 36 15.64 -7.15 -16.31
N ARG A 37 15.88 -5.93 -15.80
CA ARG A 37 14.84 -5.04 -15.30
C ARG A 37 14.83 -3.78 -16.15
N LEU A 38 13.76 -3.61 -16.92
CA LEU A 38 13.58 -2.54 -17.90
C LEU A 38 12.34 -1.71 -17.57
N ASP A 39 12.35 -0.45 -17.98
CA ASP A 39 11.27 0.50 -17.76
C ASP A 39 10.63 0.93 -19.08
N GLY A 40 9.40 0.55 -19.31
CA GLY A 40 8.67 0.86 -20.54
C GLY A 40 8.35 2.35 -20.73
N SER A 41 8.57 3.21 -19.73
CA SER A 41 8.51 4.66 -19.89
C SER A 41 9.76 5.27 -20.51
N GLU A 42 10.88 4.55 -20.49
CA GLU A 42 12.15 4.95 -21.08
C GLU A 42 12.20 4.58 -22.56
N SER A 43 12.74 5.52 -23.38
CA SER A 43 12.79 5.33 -24.83
C SER A 43 13.63 4.11 -25.22
N GLY A 44 13.05 3.22 -26.04
CA GLY A 44 13.71 2.03 -26.57
C GLY A 44 13.70 0.82 -25.64
N GLN A 45 13.46 0.97 -24.33
CA GLN A 45 13.53 -0.16 -23.39
C GLN A 45 12.41 -1.20 -23.62
N ALA A 46 11.23 -0.78 -24.04
CA ALA A 46 10.17 -1.72 -24.39
C ALA A 46 10.54 -2.59 -25.62
N ARG A 47 11.27 -2.04 -26.60
CA ARG A 47 11.83 -2.81 -27.72
C ARG A 47 12.93 -3.75 -27.25
N GLN A 48 13.85 -3.24 -26.45
CA GLN A 48 14.92 -4.04 -25.85
C GLN A 48 14.35 -5.24 -25.05
N ALA A 49 13.28 -5.05 -24.31
CA ALA A 49 12.61 -6.13 -23.57
C ALA A 49 12.15 -7.27 -24.50
N LEU A 50 11.63 -6.95 -25.69
CA LEU A 50 11.22 -7.97 -26.66
C LEU A 50 12.43 -8.70 -27.28
N GLU A 51 13.49 -7.97 -27.58
CA GLU A 51 14.74 -8.53 -28.12
C GLU A 51 15.39 -9.47 -27.10
N GLU A 52 15.50 -9.05 -25.85
CA GLU A 52 16.03 -9.87 -24.76
C GLU A 52 15.14 -11.08 -24.43
N ALA A 53 13.80 -10.90 -24.46
CA ALA A 53 12.86 -11.99 -24.23
C ALA A 53 12.92 -13.08 -25.31
N SER A 54 13.32 -12.72 -26.54
CA SER A 54 13.51 -13.68 -27.64
C SER A 54 14.84 -14.43 -27.56
N THR A 55 15.71 -14.08 -26.60
CA THR A 55 17.04 -14.69 -26.44
C THR A 55 16.98 -15.76 -25.34
N PRO A 56 17.49 -16.97 -25.58
CA PRO A 56 17.61 -18.01 -24.55
C PRO A 56 18.48 -17.57 -23.37
N PRO A 57 18.34 -18.21 -22.19
CA PRO A 57 19.21 -17.94 -21.05
C PRO A 57 20.65 -18.31 -21.36
N PHE A 58 21.59 -17.63 -20.71
CA PHE A 58 22.99 -18.01 -20.72
C PHE A 58 23.25 -19.06 -19.61
N GLY A 59 23.95 -20.12 -19.93
CA GLY A 59 24.24 -21.19 -18.97
C GLY A 59 22.99 -22.03 -18.61
N GLY A 60 22.69 -22.15 -17.32
CA GLY A 60 21.56 -22.91 -16.83
C GLY A 60 20.37 -22.04 -16.39
N GLY A 61 19.24 -22.70 -16.10
CA GLY A 61 18.03 -22.04 -15.60
C GLY A 61 17.22 -21.31 -16.66
N ALA A 62 16.43 -20.35 -16.24
CA ALA A 62 15.61 -19.50 -17.10
C ALA A 62 16.16 -18.07 -17.21
N ARG A 63 15.75 -17.35 -18.27
CA ARG A 63 15.91 -15.91 -18.39
C ARG A 63 14.63 -15.23 -17.92
N VAL A 64 14.76 -14.16 -17.16
CA VAL A 64 13.63 -13.30 -16.73
C VAL A 64 13.85 -11.90 -17.26
N VAL A 65 12.93 -11.43 -18.08
CA VAL A 65 12.89 -10.06 -18.59
C VAL A 65 11.68 -9.37 -17.99
N LEU A 66 11.93 -8.44 -17.08
CA LEU A 66 10.92 -7.63 -16.42
C LEU A 66 10.77 -6.29 -17.13
N LEU A 67 9.58 -5.98 -17.62
CA LEU A 67 9.25 -4.68 -18.18
C LEU A 67 8.23 -3.97 -17.27
N GLN A 68 8.73 -3.06 -16.45
CA GLN A 68 7.90 -2.19 -15.63
C GLN A 68 7.25 -1.11 -16.49
N ARG A 69 6.07 -0.60 -16.09
CA ARG A 69 5.32 0.42 -16.83
C ARG A 69 5.18 0.08 -18.32
N SER A 70 4.86 -1.19 -18.60
CA SER A 70 4.79 -1.72 -19.95
C SER A 70 3.81 -0.94 -20.83
N PRO A 71 4.20 -0.41 -21.98
CA PRO A 71 3.29 0.28 -22.88
C PRO A 71 2.30 -0.64 -23.58
N PHE A 72 2.59 -1.95 -23.65
CA PHE A 72 1.82 -2.91 -24.43
C PHE A 72 0.36 -3.06 -24.01
N CYS A 73 0.02 -2.71 -22.77
CA CYS A 73 -1.34 -2.80 -22.25
C CYS A 73 -1.98 -1.46 -21.88
N ASN A 74 -1.28 -0.33 -22.07
CA ASN A 74 -1.79 1.01 -21.68
C ASN A 74 -1.75 2.02 -22.83
N ALA A 75 -0.60 2.25 -23.45
CA ALA A 75 -0.45 3.21 -24.54
C ALA A 75 0.67 2.72 -25.47
N CYS A 76 0.33 1.89 -26.44
CA CYS A 76 1.30 1.28 -27.34
C CYS A 76 1.29 1.95 -28.72
N PRO A 77 2.42 2.57 -29.17
CA PRO A 77 2.55 3.05 -30.54
C PRO A 77 2.42 1.90 -31.56
N ASN A 78 1.90 2.20 -32.76
CA ASN A 78 1.61 1.17 -33.74
C ASN A 78 2.82 0.34 -34.15
N GLU A 79 3.97 0.97 -34.39
CA GLU A 79 5.21 0.27 -34.73
C GLU A 79 5.66 -0.71 -33.63
N LEU A 80 5.55 -0.28 -32.37
CA LEU A 80 5.89 -1.13 -31.23
C LEU A 80 4.88 -2.27 -31.04
N ALA A 81 3.60 -2.02 -31.38
CA ALA A 81 2.56 -3.03 -31.34
C ALA A 81 2.78 -4.15 -32.37
N ASP A 82 3.23 -3.80 -33.61
CA ASP A 82 3.57 -4.80 -34.63
C ASP A 82 4.72 -5.70 -34.17
N ARG A 83 5.76 -5.09 -33.58
CA ARG A 83 6.90 -5.83 -33.00
C ARG A 83 6.47 -6.74 -31.86
N PHE A 84 5.61 -6.25 -30.96
CA PHE A 84 5.11 -7.05 -29.84
C PHE A 84 4.34 -8.27 -30.33
N GLU A 85 3.39 -8.08 -31.25
CA GLU A 85 2.58 -9.19 -31.79
C GLU A 85 3.47 -10.23 -32.49
N GLY A 86 4.47 -9.78 -33.26
CA GLY A 86 5.43 -10.67 -33.91
C GLY A 86 6.36 -11.41 -32.97
N ALA A 87 6.74 -10.79 -31.85
CA ALA A 87 7.67 -11.40 -30.88
C ALA A 87 7.00 -12.48 -30.00
N LEU A 88 5.67 -12.40 -29.79
CA LEU A 88 4.98 -13.29 -28.86
C LEU A 88 5.14 -14.79 -29.18
N ASP A 89 5.32 -15.17 -30.45
CA ASP A 89 5.52 -16.57 -30.86
C ASP A 89 7.00 -17.00 -30.83
N GLY A 90 7.92 -16.04 -30.70
CA GLY A 90 9.36 -16.26 -30.70
C GLY A 90 9.98 -16.34 -29.30
N ILE A 91 9.22 -16.17 -28.23
CA ILE A 91 9.74 -16.24 -26.86
C ILE A 91 9.94 -17.70 -26.46
N PRO A 92 11.18 -18.12 -26.13
CA PRO A 92 11.47 -19.50 -25.72
C PRO A 92 10.76 -19.87 -24.41
N ASP A 93 10.43 -21.15 -24.23
CA ASP A 93 9.85 -21.65 -22.97
C ASP A 93 10.78 -21.47 -21.76
N SER A 94 12.09 -21.34 -22.00
CA SER A 94 13.10 -21.05 -20.98
C SER A 94 13.23 -19.56 -20.64
N THR A 95 12.37 -18.70 -21.20
CA THR A 95 12.38 -17.25 -20.93
C THR A 95 11.03 -16.81 -20.34
N HIS A 96 11.09 -16.01 -19.32
CA HIS A 96 9.90 -15.37 -18.73
C HIS A 96 9.88 -13.87 -19.05
N LEU A 97 8.93 -13.44 -19.85
CA LEU A 97 8.63 -12.02 -20.06
C LEU A 97 7.52 -11.58 -19.09
N LEU A 98 7.88 -10.75 -18.12
CA LEU A 98 6.99 -10.22 -17.10
C LEU A 98 6.62 -8.77 -17.45
N LEU A 99 5.36 -8.55 -17.84
CA LEU A 99 4.81 -7.24 -18.18
C LEU A 99 4.09 -6.65 -16.97
N CYS A 100 4.63 -5.59 -16.37
CA CYS A 100 4.11 -5.01 -15.14
C CYS A 100 3.46 -3.64 -15.38
N ASN A 101 2.26 -3.44 -14.84
CA ASN A 101 1.50 -2.21 -14.96
C ASN A 101 0.80 -1.83 -13.64
N PRO A 102 0.80 -0.53 -13.24
CA PRO A 102 0.07 -0.09 -12.05
C PRO A 102 -1.45 -0.06 -12.24
N ALA A 103 -1.93 -0.03 -13.48
CA ALA A 103 -3.35 0.09 -13.83
C ALA A 103 -3.85 -1.14 -14.59
N LYS A 104 -5.17 -1.30 -14.59
CA LYS A 104 -5.83 -2.34 -15.39
C LYS A 104 -5.53 -2.16 -16.88
N PRO A 105 -5.21 -3.25 -17.59
CA PRO A 105 -4.97 -3.23 -19.03
C PRO A 105 -6.13 -2.64 -19.84
N ASP A 106 -5.82 -1.79 -20.83
CA ASP A 106 -6.84 -1.28 -21.76
C ASP A 106 -7.20 -2.36 -22.78
N GLY A 107 -8.37 -2.96 -22.60
CA GLY A 107 -8.91 -4.02 -23.48
C GLY A 107 -9.22 -3.57 -24.92
N ARG A 108 -9.14 -2.27 -25.25
CA ARG A 108 -9.36 -1.75 -26.62
C ARG A 108 -8.11 -1.93 -27.47
N LEU A 109 -6.94 -1.93 -26.87
CA LEU A 109 -5.66 -2.06 -27.57
C LEU A 109 -5.51 -3.45 -28.22
N ARG A 110 -4.96 -3.47 -29.45
CA ARG A 110 -4.71 -4.71 -30.18
C ARG A 110 -3.69 -5.61 -29.45
N THR A 111 -2.67 -5.02 -28.87
CA THR A 111 -1.65 -5.71 -28.06
C THR A 111 -2.26 -6.40 -26.83
N THR A 112 -3.15 -5.70 -26.09
CA THR A 112 -3.89 -6.31 -25.00
C THR A 112 -4.76 -7.47 -25.48
N LYS A 113 -5.46 -7.31 -26.60
CA LYS A 113 -6.28 -8.38 -27.17
C LYS A 113 -5.44 -9.60 -27.57
N ALA A 114 -4.29 -9.39 -28.21
CA ALA A 114 -3.36 -10.45 -28.59
C ALA A 114 -2.85 -11.21 -27.33
N LEU A 115 -2.48 -10.48 -26.27
CA LEU A 115 -2.04 -11.08 -25.00
C LEU A 115 -3.18 -11.86 -24.33
N MET A 116 -4.39 -11.26 -24.23
CA MET A 116 -5.56 -11.93 -23.63
C MET A 116 -6.00 -13.19 -24.41
N LYS A 117 -5.80 -13.23 -25.72
CA LYS A 117 -6.01 -14.45 -26.51
C LYS A 117 -5.06 -15.57 -26.04
N ARG A 118 -3.80 -15.24 -25.76
CA ARG A 118 -2.80 -16.21 -25.25
C ARG A 118 -3.07 -16.64 -23.81
N VAL A 119 -3.59 -15.73 -22.98
CA VAL A 119 -4.06 -16.09 -21.64
C VAL A 119 -5.18 -17.12 -21.71
N LYS A 120 -6.15 -16.95 -22.64
CA LYS A 120 -7.24 -17.91 -22.83
C LYS A 120 -6.80 -19.28 -23.34
N THR A 121 -5.71 -19.33 -24.10
CA THR A 121 -5.14 -20.60 -24.60
C THR A 121 -4.12 -21.24 -23.66
N GLY A 122 -3.82 -20.61 -22.53
CA GLY A 122 -2.82 -21.10 -21.57
C GLY A 122 -1.36 -20.83 -21.98
N ALA A 123 -1.11 -20.05 -23.04
CA ALA A 123 0.25 -19.67 -23.46
C ALA A 123 0.79 -18.45 -22.71
N ALA A 124 -0.05 -17.71 -22.00
CA ALA A 124 0.31 -16.61 -21.12
C ALA A 124 -0.53 -16.68 -19.83
N SER A 125 -0.16 -15.91 -18.81
CA SER A 125 -0.94 -15.76 -17.59
C SER A 125 -1.21 -14.28 -17.27
N GLU A 126 -2.32 -14.04 -16.57
CA GLU A 126 -2.67 -12.73 -16.03
C GLU A 126 -2.89 -12.85 -14.51
N ARG A 127 -2.29 -11.94 -13.75
CA ARG A 127 -2.50 -11.81 -12.31
C ARG A 127 -2.76 -10.37 -11.95
N SER A 128 -3.78 -10.13 -11.13
CA SER A 128 -4.08 -8.79 -10.62
C SER A 128 -3.67 -8.67 -9.16
N PHE A 129 -3.05 -7.54 -8.83
CA PHE A 129 -2.56 -7.17 -7.51
C PHE A 129 -3.25 -5.88 -7.09
N LYS A 130 -4.50 -5.99 -6.63
CA LYS A 130 -5.28 -4.84 -6.20
C LYS A 130 -5.26 -4.71 -4.71
N LEU A 131 -5.05 -3.49 -4.24
CA LEU A 131 -5.26 -3.14 -2.84
C LEU A 131 -6.76 -2.96 -2.56
N PRO A 132 -7.23 -3.39 -1.39
CA PRO A 132 -8.58 -3.08 -0.96
C PRO A 132 -8.74 -1.57 -0.77
N ALA A 133 -9.90 -1.05 -1.12
CA ALA A 133 -10.21 0.35 -0.85
C ALA A 133 -10.22 0.61 0.67
N VAL A 134 -9.93 1.86 1.07
CA VAL A 134 -9.85 2.24 2.50
C VAL A 134 -11.13 1.93 3.27
N TRP A 135 -12.28 1.95 2.58
CA TRP A 135 -13.60 1.63 3.17
C TRP A 135 -14.00 0.16 3.05
N ASP A 136 -13.18 -0.68 2.41
CA ASP A 136 -13.43 -2.12 2.24
C ASP A 136 -12.79 -2.91 3.38
N GLY A 137 -13.47 -2.93 4.53
CA GLY A 137 -12.97 -3.64 5.71
C GLY A 137 -12.84 -5.15 5.52
N ALA A 138 -13.68 -5.76 4.67
CA ALA A 138 -13.57 -7.19 4.35
C ALA A 138 -12.32 -7.48 3.51
N GLY A 139 -12.08 -6.66 2.49
CA GLY A 139 -10.86 -6.76 1.67
C GLY A 139 -9.59 -6.49 2.47
N GLN A 140 -9.60 -5.51 3.39
CA GLN A 140 -8.46 -5.24 4.28
C GLN A 140 -8.19 -6.43 5.21
N ARG A 141 -9.23 -7.04 5.78
CA ARG A 141 -9.09 -8.26 6.58
C ARG A 141 -8.46 -9.38 5.77
N GLN A 142 -8.96 -9.63 4.57
CA GLN A 142 -8.42 -10.65 3.67
C GLN A 142 -6.95 -10.37 3.28
N LEU A 143 -6.57 -9.09 3.09
CA LEU A 143 -5.19 -8.68 2.85
C LEU A 143 -4.29 -9.07 4.02
N VAL A 144 -4.70 -8.74 5.27
CA VAL A 144 -3.93 -9.05 6.49
C VAL A 144 -3.80 -10.56 6.66
N GLU A 145 -4.91 -11.30 6.59
CA GLU A 145 -4.94 -12.75 6.77
C GLU A 145 -4.06 -13.47 5.73
N ARG A 146 -4.20 -13.12 4.45
CA ARG A 146 -3.37 -13.69 3.37
C ARG A 146 -1.88 -13.42 3.57
N THR A 147 -1.51 -12.17 3.95
CA THR A 147 -0.10 -11.82 4.16
C THR A 147 0.47 -12.53 5.39
N ALA A 148 -0.33 -12.72 6.44
CA ALA A 148 0.07 -13.50 7.61
C ALA A 148 0.25 -15.00 7.27
N ASP A 149 -0.65 -15.57 6.46
CA ASP A 149 -0.54 -16.96 5.98
C ASP A 149 0.73 -17.18 5.14
N GLU A 150 1.10 -16.22 4.27
CA GLU A 150 2.35 -16.26 3.50
C GLU A 150 3.60 -16.33 4.42
N LEU A 151 3.51 -15.79 5.64
CA LEU A 151 4.56 -15.81 6.66
C LEU A 151 4.39 -16.94 7.71
N ASN A 152 3.42 -17.85 7.52
CA ASN A 152 3.02 -18.89 8.47
C ASN A 152 2.68 -18.35 9.88
N LEU A 153 2.21 -17.10 9.96
CA LEU A 153 1.89 -16.41 11.20
C LEU A 153 0.40 -16.51 11.53
N LYS A 154 0.07 -17.02 12.71
CA LYS A 154 -1.30 -17.09 13.19
C LYS A 154 -1.65 -15.85 13.98
N LEU A 155 -2.78 -15.21 13.64
CA LEU A 155 -3.27 -14.03 14.30
C LEU A 155 -4.58 -14.33 15.07
N GLU A 156 -4.81 -13.64 16.17
CA GLU A 156 -6.13 -13.55 16.79
C GLU A 156 -7.01 -12.58 15.99
N ALA A 157 -8.34 -12.76 16.02
CA ALA A 157 -9.26 -11.86 15.31
C ALA A 157 -9.10 -10.40 15.72
N ALA A 158 -8.87 -10.15 17.01
CA ALA A 158 -8.62 -8.80 17.53
C ALA A 158 -7.27 -8.21 17.04
N ALA A 159 -6.24 -9.05 16.82
CA ALA A 159 -4.97 -8.62 16.26
C ALA A 159 -5.12 -8.20 14.79
N VAL A 160 -5.95 -8.91 14.02
CA VAL A 160 -6.27 -8.54 12.63
C VAL A 160 -6.96 -7.17 12.59
N ASP A 161 -7.93 -6.92 13.47
CA ASP A 161 -8.60 -5.61 13.57
C ASP A 161 -7.61 -4.50 13.94
N ALA A 162 -6.71 -4.74 14.90
CA ALA A 162 -5.67 -3.80 15.31
C ALA A 162 -4.68 -3.48 14.16
N LEU A 163 -4.30 -4.48 13.35
CA LEU A 163 -3.45 -4.30 12.17
C LEU A 163 -4.14 -3.45 11.09
N ILE A 164 -5.43 -3.69 10.82
CA ILE A 164 -6.21 -2.90 9.87
C ILE A 164 -6.27 -1.44 10.32
N ASP A 165 -6.52 -1.21 11.62
CA ASP A 165 -6.59 0.15 12.18
C ASP A 165 -5.23 0.88 12.16
N ALA A 166 -4.12 0.16 12.36
CA ALA A 166 -2.77 0.74 12.40
C ALA A 166 -2.14 0.96 11.01
N ILE A 167 -2.46 0.12 10.04
CA ILE A 167 -1.74 0.06 8.75
C ILE A 167 -2.66 0.39 7.57
N GLY A 168 -3.92 0.00 7.62
CA GLY A 168 -4.86 0.17 6.51
C GLY A 168 -4.50 -0.72 5.31
N SER A 169 -4.45 -0.11 4.10
CA SER A 169 -4.19 -0.83 2.84
C SER A 169 -2.73 -0.77 2.38
N ASP A 170 -1.79 -0.35 3.23
CA ASP A 170 -0.36 -0.33 2.89
C ASP A 170 0.24 -1.74 3.00
N SER A 171 0.26 -2.47 1.90
CA SER A 171 0.74 -3.87 1.87
C SER A 171 2.25 -4.00 2.11
N ALA A 172 3.05 -3.00 1.76
CA ALA A 172 4.50 -3.00 2.01
C ALA A 172 4.76 -2.90 3.52
N ARG A 173 4.14 -1.90 4.16
CA ARG A 173 4.21 -1.74 5.61
C ARG A 173 3.63 -2.94 6.34
N LEU A 174 2.48 -3.45 5.89
CA LEU A 174 1.87 -4.66 6.48
C LEU A 174 2.83 -5.85 6.48
N THR A 175 3.51 -6.09 5.37
CA THR A 175 4.49 -7.20 5.27
C THR A 175 5.64 -7.02 6.26
N MET A 176 6.21 -5.82 6.35
CA MET A 176 7.31 -5.51 7.29
C MET A 176 6.88 -5.68 8.75
N GLU A 177 5.69 -5.20 9.09
CA GLU A 177 5.17 -5.31 10.46
C GLU A 177 4.83 -6.76 10.83
N LEU A 178 4.27 -7.53 9.90
CA LEU A 178 4.03 -8.96 10.12
C LEU A 178 5.33 -9.76 10.25
N GLN A 179 6.39 -9.40 9.52
CA GLN A 179 7.71 -10.01 9.71
C GLN A 179 8.29 -9.74 11.11
N LYS A 180 8.14 -8.52 11.64
CA LYS A 180 8.51 -8.22 13.04
C LYS A 180 7.72 -9.06 14.03
N LEU A 181 6.41 -9.19 13.81
CA LEU A 181 5.55 -10.01 14.67
C LEU A 181 5.93 -11.49 14.59
N ALA A 182 6.33 -12.00 13.43
CA ALA A 182 6.80 -13.38 13.28
C ALA A 182 8.09 -13.61 14.09
N LEU A 183 9.07 -12.70 14.01
CA LEU A 183 10.28 -12.76 14.83
C LEU A 183 9.99 -12.70 16.35
N HIS A 184 9.00 -11.90 16.74
CA HIS A 184 8.56 -11.84 18.13
C HIS A 184 7.92 -13.16 18.56
N ALA A 185 7.01 -13.74 17.76
CA ALA A 185 6.38 -15.02 18.04
C ALA A 185 7.42 -16.14 18.23
N ASP A 186 8.42 -16.19 17.34
CA ASP A 186 9.51 -17.18 17.42
C ASP A 186 10.33 -17.01 18.72
N SER A 187 10.57 -15.77 19.15
CA SER A 187 11.35 -15.50 20.37
C SER A 187 10.55 -15.69 21.65
N SER A 188 9.25 -15.40 21.65
CA SER A 188 8.38 -15.52 22.84
C SER A 188 7.73 -16.89 22.99
N GLY A 189 7.73 -17.70 21.92
CA GLY A 189 7.01 -19.00 21.87
C GLY A 189 5.51 -18.85 21.78
N GLU A 190 4.98 -17.69 21.38
CA GLU A 190 3.55 -17.45 21.22
C GLU A 190 3.01 -18.17 19.99
N ALA A 191 2.05 -19.08 20.19
CA ALA A 191 1.41 -19.82 19.09
C ALA A 191 0.50 -18.93 18.20
N ARG A 192 0.05 -17.79 18.73
CA ARG A 192 -0.80 -16.79 18.04
C ARG A 192 -0.47 -15.39 18.53
N ILE A 193 -0.45 -14.44 17.62
CA ILE A 193 -0.25 -13.03 17.95
C ILE A 193 -1.55 -12.42 18.47
N SER A 194 -1.47 -11.83 19.65
CA SER A 194 -2.57 -11.11 20.29
C SER A 194 -2.65 -9.64 19.85
N ALA A 195 -3.81 -9.01 20.06
CA ALA A 195 -3.98 -7.57 19.83
C ALA A 195 -2.98 -6.74 20.66
N LYS A 196 -2.68 -7.18 21.90
CA LYS A 196 -1.71 -6.52 22.77
C LYS A 196 -0.28 -6.51 22.19
N ALA A 197 0.14 -7.63 21.57
CA ALA A 197 1.43 -7.69 20.89
C ALA A 197 1.48 -6.72 19.70
N VAL A 198 0.40 -6.62 18.90
CA VAL A 198 0.26 -5.63 17.82
C VAL A 198 0.37 -4.20 18.36
N GLU A 199 -0.40 -3.87 19.40
CA GLU A 199 -0.36 -2.56 20.03
C GLU A 199 1.03 -2.19 20.56
N THR A 200 1.74 -3.15 21.15
CA THR A 200 3.07 -2.90 21.73
C THR A 200 4.15 -2.74 20.66
N LEU A 201 4.12 -3.57 19.60
CA LEU A 201 5.22 -3.65 18.63
C LEU A 201 5.02 -2.78 17.39
N ILE A 202 3.76 -2.54 17.00
CA ILE A 202 3.43 -1.83 15.76
C ILE A 202 2.90 -0.43 16.04
N SER A 203 2.06 -0.29 17.06
CA SER A 203 1.35 0.95 17.34
C SER A 203 2.15 1.98 18.14
N GLY A 204 3.38 1.65 18.56
CA GLY A 204 4.15 2.51 19.45
C GLY A 204 4.33 3.96 18.96
N GLN A 205 4.37 4.18 17.65
CA GLN A 205 4.53 5.53 17.08
C GLN A 205 3.19 6.11 16.56
N SER A 206 2.38 5.30 15.84
CA SER A 206 1.10 5.81 15.31
C SER A 206 0.03 5.98 16.40
N THR A 207 0.02 5.14 17.44
CA THR A 207 -0.88 5.28 18.58
C THR A 207 -0.64 6.59 19.33
N ASN A 208 0.61 6.99 19.50
CA ASN A 208 0.94 8.26 20.14
C ASN A 208 0.46 9.46 19.30
N ALA A 209 0.58 9.42 17.97
CA ALA A 209 0.05 10.49 17.11
C ALA A 209 -1.48 10.58 17.15
N LEU A 210 -2.20 9.45 17.20
CA LEU A 210 -3.66 9.46 17.39
C LEU A 210 -4.08 10.01 18.76
N GLN A 211 -3.31 9.73 19.81
CA GLN A 211 -3.52 10.30 21.13
C GLN A 211 -3.34 11.82 21.16
N VAL A 212 -2.42 12.37 20.36
CA VAL A 212 -2.33 13.83 20.15
C VAL A 212 -3.64 14.39 19.61
N GLY A 213 -4.20 13.75 18.59
CA GLY A 213 -5.49 14.15 18.04
C GLY A 213 -6.61 14.09 19.08
N ASP A 214 -6.67 13.02 19.88
CA ASP A 214 -7.64 12.88 20.96
C ASP A 214 -7.51 13.98 22.02
N ALA A 215 -6.28 14.33 22.42
CA ALA A 215 -6.00 15.45 23.34
C ALA A 215 -6.44 16.80 22.73
N LEU A 216 -6.16 17.04 21.45
CA LEU A 216 -6.62 18.23 20.73
C LEU A 216 -8.15 18.29 20.66
N LEU A 217 -8.81 17.17 20.41
CA LEU A 217 -10.28 17.09 20.40
C LEU A 217 -10.87 17.34 21.80
N ALA A 218 -10.23 16.79 22.83
CA ALA A 218 -10.62 17.01 24.21
C ALA A 218 -10.47 18.49 24.66
N GLY A 219 -9.54 19.23 24.02
CA GLY A 219 -9.20 20.59 24.40
C GLY A 219 -8.14 20.65 25.48
N ASP A 220 -7.26 19.65 25.50
CA ASP A 220 -6.09 19.60 26.36
C ASP A 220 -4.80 19.86 25.55
N PRO A 221 -4.45 21.13 25.33
CA PRO A 221 -3.26 21.49 24.56
C PRO A 221 -1.96 21.10 25.27
N GLY A 222 -1.95 21.05 26.62
CA GLY A 222 -0.78 20.66 27.38
C GLY A 222 -0.42 19.19 27.10
N GLN A 223 -1.40 18.29 27.19
CA GLN A 223 -1.21 16.89 26.86
C GLN A 223 -0.85 16.69 25.38
N ALA A 224 -1.48 17.42 24.46
CA ALA A 224 -1.19 17.32 23.04
C ALA A 224 0.29 17.65 22.73
N ILE A 225 0.84 18.72 23.34
CA ILE A 225 2.24 19.10 23.17
C ILE A 225 3.18 18.08 23.80
N ALA A 226 2.92 17.63 25.02
CA ALA A 226 3.77 16.63 25.66
C ALA A 226 3.89 15.35 24.81
N LEU A 227 2.78 14.91 24.19
CA LEU A 227 2.76 13.77 23.27
C LEU A 227 3.51 14.09 21.95
N LEU A 228 3.38 15.31 21.42
CA LEU A 228 4.11 15.73 20.23
C LEU A 228 5.62 15.81 20.47
N ASP A 229 6.05 16.40 21.59
CA ASP A 229 7.45 16.47 21.95
C ASP A 229 8.04 15.05 22.07
N ALA A 230 7.35 14.13 22.75
CA ALA A 230 7.78 12.74 22.85
C ALA A 230 7.89 12.03 21.48
N LEU A 231 6.99 12.31 20.53
CA LEU A 231 7.06 11.76 19.18
C LEU A 231 8.26 12.31 18.40
N ILE A 232 8.51 13.62 18.47
CA ILE A 232 9.63 14.27 17.78
C ILE A 232 10.97 13.80 18.39
N ASP A 233 11.06 13.70 19.71
CA ASP A 233 12.26 13.20 20.41
C ASP A 233 12.54 11.73 20.09
N ALA A 234 11.49 10.93 19.83
CA ALA A 234 11.60 9.56 19.35
C ALA A 234 12.02 9.46 17.87
N GLY A 235 12.22 10.58 17.18
CA GLY A 235 12.63 10.64 15.78
C GLY A 235 11.48 10.44 14.77
N GLU A 236 10.21 10.56 15.21
CA GLU A 236 9.08 10.45 14.27
C GLU A 236 9.09 11.63 13.30
N PRO A 237 9.03 11.38 11.96
CA PRO A 237 9.01 12.46 10.99
C PRO A 237 7.79 13.37 11.17
N ALA A 238 8.00 14.65 11.41
CA ALA A 238 6.95 15.64 11.67
C ALA A 238 5.82 15.62 10.61
N LEU A 239 6.17 15.51 9.32
CA LEU A 239 5.19 15.43 8.23
C LEU A 239 4.32 14.16 8.31
N ARG A 240 4.85 13.06 8.86
CA ARG A 240 4.05 11.84 9.11
C ARG A 240 3.06 12.08 10.25
N VAL A 241 3.47 12.75 11.32
CA VAL A 241 2.58 13.14 12.42
C VAL A 241 1.46 14.03 11.90
N VAL A 242 1.78 15.07 11.12
CA VAL A 242 0.79 15.96 10.49
C VAL A 242 -0.20 15.17 9.61
N ALA A 243 0.30 14.27 8.78
CA ALA A 243 -0.54 13.44 7.90
C ALA A 243 -1.50 12.54 8.70
N THR A 244 -1.02 11.93 9.79
CA THR A 244 -1.83 11.09 10.68
C THR A 244 -2.94 11.90 11.36
N LEU A 245 -2.60 13.07 11.93
CA LEU A 245 -3.56 13.97 12.56
C LEU A 245 -4.60 14.50 11.57
N THR A 246 -4.14 14.88 10.37
CA THR A 246 -5.04 15.33 9.28
C THR A 246 -6.04 14.25 8.91
N GLY A 247 -5.59 13.00 8.77
CA GLY A 247 -6.46 11.86 8.49
C GLY A 247 -7.51 11.63 9.58
N GLN A 248 -7.08 11.65 10.85
CA GLN A 248 -7.96 11.47 12.00
C GLN A 248 -9.02 12.57 12.10
N ILE A 249 -8.61 13.85 12.04
CA ILE A 249 -9.52 15.00 12.19
C ILE A 249 -10.48 15.08 10.99
N ARG A 250 -10.02 14.77 9.78
CA ARG A 250 -10.87 14.67 8.59
C ARG A 250 -11.92 13.57 8.74
N GLY A 251 -11.53 12.42 9.29
CA GLY A 251 -12.48 11.35 9.62
C GLY A 251 -13.57 11.81 10.60
N TRP A 252 -13.19 12.52 11.67
CA TRP A 252 -14.14 13.11 12.62
C TRP A 252 -15.08 14.13 11.98
N LEU A 253 -14.54 14.98 11.12
CA LEU A 253 -15.32 16.00 10.40
C LEU A 253 -16.41 15.33 9.54
N TRP A 254 -16.08 14.27 8.80
CA TRP A 254 -17.06 13.54 8.00
C TRP A 254 -18.15 12.90 8.84
N VAL A 255 -17.81 12.29 9.98
CA VAL A 255 -18.78 11.71 10.90
C VAL A 255 -19.75 12.79 11.39
N LEU A 256 -19.23 13.93 11.86
CA LEU A 256 -20.05 15.05 12.35
C LEU A 256 -20.97 15.64 11.28
N LEU A 257 -20.46 15.86 10.06
CA LEU A 257 -21.25 16.46 8.98
C LEU A 257 -22.38 15.55 8.51
N LEU A 258 -22.10 14.26 8.35
CA LEU A 258 -23.12 13.28 7.92
C LEU A 258 -24.18 13.05 8.99
N GLU A 259 -23.80 13.03 10.27
CA GLU A 259 -24.77 12.98 11.36
C GLU A 259 -25.67 14.21 11.43
N GLN A 260 -25.13 15.41 11.19
CA GLN A 260 -25.93 16.63 11.09
C GLN A 260 -26.90 16.61 9.91
N GLN A 261 -26.55 15.92 8.81
CA GLN A 261 -27.44 15.68 7.67
C GLN A 261 -28.47 14.57 7.90
N GLY A 262 -28.42 13.92 9.08
CA GLY A 262 -29.35 12.83 9.43
C GLY A 262 -28.94 11.45 8.94
N GLU A 263 -27.74 11.28 8.37
CA GLU A 263 -27.26 9.96 7.96
C GLU A 263 -27.05 9.05 9.19
N ARG A 264 -27.56 7.84 9.13
CA ARG A 264 -27.50 6.85 10.22
C ARG A 264 -26.74 5.59 9.84
N ASP A 265 -26.61 5.31 8.54
CA ASP A 265 -25.92 4.12 8.06
C ASP A 265 -24.41 4.23 8.32
N VAL A 266 -23.93 3.38 9.21
CA VAL A 266 -22.49 3.35 9.58
C VAL A 266 -21.58 2.97 8.40
N ALA A 267 -22.07 2.20 7.41
CA ALA A 267 -21.29 1.83 6.25
C ALA A 267 -21.11 3.03 5.29
N VAL A 268 -22.18 3.82 5.11
CA VAL A 268 -22.15 5.06 4.33
C VAL A 268 -21.19 6.07 4.98
N ILE A 269 -21.31 6.26 6.29
CA ILE A 269 -20.43 7.18 7.04
C ILE A 269 -18.98 6.71 6.99
N ALA A 270 -18.71 5.43 7.21
CA ALA A 270 -17.36 4.88 7.17
C ALA A 270 -16.72 5.07 5.79
N LYS A 271 -17.47 4.82 4.72
CA LYS A 271 -17.01 5.03 3.34
C LYS A 271 -16.64 6.49 3.08
N ALA A 272 -17.49 7.43 3.48
CA ALA A 272 -17.23 8.86 3.31
C ALA A 272 -16.05 9.35 4.15
N ALA A 273 -15.92 8.85 5.39
CA ALA A 273 -14.82 9.18 6.30
C ALA A 273 -13.49 8.49 5.94
N GLY A 274 -13.49 7.56 4.97
CA GLY A 274 -12.31 6.77 4.60
C GLY A 274 -11.91 5.76 5.69
N ILE A 275 -12.89 5.21 6.42
CA ILE A 275 -12.66 4.29 7.55
C ILE A 275 -12.97 2.87 7.10
N GLY A 276 -11.97 1.98 7.15
CA GLY A 276 -12.09 0.59 6.70
C GLY A 276 -13.03 -0.27 7.57
N ASN A 277 -13.04 -0.03 8.88
CA ASN A 277 -13.90 -0.77 9.80
C ASN A 277 -15.12 0.06 10.22
N PRO A 278 -16.35 -0.24 9.71
CA PRO A 278 -17.56 0.51 10.05
C PRO A 278 -17.89 0.52 11.56
N LYS A 279 -17.46 -0.51 12.31
CA LYS A 279 -17.68 -0.55 13.77
C LYS A 279 -16.97 0.60 14.50
N ARG A 280 -15.90 1.15 13.93
CA ARG A 280 -15.19 2.30 14.48
C ARG A 280 -16.06 3.56 14.54
N ILE A 281 -17.07 3.68 13.67
CA ILE A 281 -18.02 4.81 13.70
C ILE A 281 -18.77 4.90 15.03
N TYR A 282 -19.11 3.77 15.65
CA TYR A 282 -19.76 3.79 16.97
C TYR A 282 -18.86 4.41 18.05
N VAL A 283 -17.57 4.09 18.02
CA VAL A 283 -16.59 4.67 18.96
C VAL A 283 -16.43 6.17 18.68
N MET A 284 -16.28 6.54 17.40
CA MET A 284 -16.13 7.94 17.00
C MET A 284 -17.37 8.77 17.36
N ARG A 285 -18.56 8.26 17.17
CA ARG A 285 -19.81 8.92 17.62
C ARG A 285 -19.76 9.27 19.10
N LYS A 286 -19.30 8.34 19.93
CA LYS A 286 -19.17 8.56 21.37
C LYS A 286 -18.12 9.64 21.69
N GLN A 287 -16.96 9.61 21.01
CA GLN A 287 -15.89 10.60 21.18
C GLN A 287 -16.30 12.01 20.72
N LEU A 288 -17.13 12.10 19.68
CA LEU A 288 -17.54 13.34 19.03
C LEU A 288 -18.81 13.96 19.65
N GLN A 289 -19.42 13.31 20.64
CA GLN A 289 -20.63 13.79 21.26
C GLN A 289 -20.44 15.22 21.83
N GLY A 290 -21.30 16.15 21.44
CA GLY A 290 -21.21 17.57 21.82
C GLY A 290 -20.10 18.37 21.12
N ARG A 291 -19.40 17.82 20.13
CA ARG A 291 -18.39 18.55 19.35
C ARG A 291 -19.00 19.14 18.08
N SER A 292 -18.41 20.25 17.60
CA SER A 292 -18.87 20.92 16.38
C SER A 292 -17.93 20.64 15.19
N PRO A 293 -18.46 20.53 13.95
CA PRO A 293 -17.61 20.44 12.74
C PRO A 293 -16.63 21.60 12.60
N GLN A 294 -17.01 22.80 13.07
CA GLN A 294 -16.15 23.98 13.00
C GLN A 294 -14.82 23.80 13.74
N ARG A 295 -14.84 23.08 14.87
CA ARG A 295 -13.62 22.75 15.60
C ARG A 295 -12.66 21.90 14.76
N CYS A 296 -13.16 20.89 14.07
CA CYS A 296 -12.37 20.06 13.18
C CYS A 296 -11.82 20.88 11.99
N LEU A 297 -12.61 21.77 11.40
CA LEU A 297 -12.16 22.67 10.32
C LEU A 297 -11.04 23.58 10.78
N ASN A 298 -11.16 24.18 11.96
CA ASN A 298 -10.13 25.04 12.52
C ASN A 298 -8.82 24.27 12.76
N LEU A 299 -8.90 23.05 13.31
CA LEU A 299 -7.74 22.20 13.53
C LEU A 299 -7.08 21.79 12.19
N LEU A 300 -7.85 21.49 11.15
CA LEU A 300 -7.31 21.18 9.82
C LEU A 300 -6.58 22.39 9.21
N GLY A 301 -7.11 23.60 9.37
CA GLY A 301 -6.44 24.84 8.96
C GLY A 301 -5.10 25.02 9.67
N ARG A 302 -5.06 24.84 10.99
CA ARG A 302 -3.84 24.92 11.79
C ARG A 302 -2.80 23.85 11.40
N LEU A 303 -3.24 22.62 11.13
CA LEU A 303 -2.33 21.57 10.64
C LEU A 303 -1.73 21.89 9.26
N LEU A 304 -2.48 22.56 8.38
CA LEU A 304 -1.97 23.03 7.10
C LEU A 304 -0.87 24.07 7.30
N ASP A 305 -1.03 24.99 8.27
CA ASP A 305 -0.01 26.00 8.61
C ASP A 305 1.26 25.32 9.17
N VAL A 306 1.10 24.32 10.04
CA VAL A 306 2.21 23.50 10.55
C VAL A 306 2.93 22.78 9.40
N GLU A 307 2.19 22.14 8.50
CA GLU A 307 2.77 21.46 7.34
C GLU A 307 3.60 22.41 6.48
N ALA A 308 3.04 23.57 6.21
CA ALA A 308 3.71 24.60 5.42
C ALA A 308 4.97 25.15 6.13
N ALA A 309 4.94 25.33 7.45
CA ALA A 309 6.09 25.75 8.24
C ALA A 309 7.22 24.71 8.22
N VAL A 310 6.89 23.44 8.47
CA VAL A 310 7.87 22.34 8.45
C VAL A 310 8.49 22.16 7.07
N LYS A 311 7.69 22.23 5.99
CA LYS A 311 8.20 22.17 4.60
C LYS A 311 9.11 23.34 4.23
N ARG A 312 8.98 24.50 4.90
CA ARG A 312 9.86 25.65 4.75
C ARG A 312 11.10 25.61 5.65
N GLY A 313 11.27 24.52 6.43
CA GLY A 313 12.46 24.32 7.26
C GLY A 313 12.33 24.80 8.71
N ALA A 314 11.11 25.11 9.18
CA ALA A 314 10.90 25.38 10.61
C ALA A 314 11.21 24.16 11.46
N GLN A 315 11.70 24.38 12.69
CA GLN A 315 11.88 23.29 13.64
C GLN A 315 10.53 22.65 13.98
N PRO A 316 10.41 21.32 13.91
CA PRO A 316 9.13 20.65 14.08
C PRO A 316 8.40 20.98 15.37
N GLY A 317 9.09 20.97 16.52
CA GLY A 317 8.50 21.29 17.82
C GLY A 317 7.92 22.71 17.88
N ASP A 318 8.63 23.69 17.34
CA ASP A 318 8.18 25.09 17.29
C ASP A 318 6.98 25.23 16.35
N ALA A 319 7.03 24.62 15.14
CA ALA A 319 5.94 24.66 14.18
C ALA A 319 4.64 24.08 14.77
N PHE A 320 4.70 23.00 15.54
CA PHE A 320 3.53 22.43 16.20
C PHE A 320 3.00 23.33 17.34
N ARG A 321 3.90 23.91 18.15
CA ARG A 321 3.50 24.80 19.25
C ARG A 321 2.82 26.05 18.70
N ASP A 322 3.43 26.72 17.74
CA ASP A 322 2.90 27.94 17.14
C ASP A 322 1.60 27.68 16.38
N GLY A 323 1.55 26.59 15.60
CA GLY A 323 0.39 26.27 14.78
C GLY A 323 -0.81 25.71 15.57
N LEU A 324 -0.58 24.93 16.62
CA LEU A 324 -1.70 24.29 17.35
C LEU A 324 -2.15 25.06 18.60
N LEU A 325 -1.30 25.95 19.17
CA LEU A 325 -1.64 26.72 20.36
C LEU A 325 -1.89 28.21 20.10
N GLY A 326 -1.26 28.79 19.05
CA GLY A 326 -1.59 30.13 18.58
C GLY A 326 -2.95 30.15 17.94
#